data_78d40e324254f5156b6f5f503ec74c77
#
_entry.id   78d40e324254f5156b6f5f503ec74c77
#
_cell.length_a   1.000
_cell.length_b   1.000
_cell.length_c   1.000
_cell.angle_alpha   90.00
_cell.angle_beta   90.00
_cell.angle_gamma   90.00
#
_symmetry.space_group_name_H-M   'P 1'
#
loop_
_entity.id
_entity.type
_entity.pdbx_description
1 polymer ?
#
loop_
_entity_poly.entity_id
_entity_poly.type
_entity_poly.pdbx_seq_one_letter_code
_entity_poly.pdbx_strand_id
1 'polypeptide(L)'
;MEDVLLSDDVTVDFAKGCAALPKYLPVRFYRHEGRVWMLAVNATREAMRATLPLALPCRDFKTTLGGGVNLLPDGSTLDLDFPPMGYAFVSFAVD
;
A
#
# COMPACT_ATOMS: atom_id res chain seq x y z
N MET A 1 5.64 -6.06 -12.72
CA MET A 1 6.04 -5.79 -11.32
C MET A 1 7.53 -5.49 -11.17
N GLU A 2 8.36 -6.20 -11.90
CA GLU A 2 9.82 -6.02 -11.83
C GLU A 2 10.26 -4.59 -12.17
N ASP A 3 9.68 -4.00 -13.22
CA ASP A 3 9.99 -2.63 -13.62
C ASP A 3 9.62 -1.62 -12.53
N VAL A 4 8.54 -1.86 -11.80
CA VAL A 4 8.10 -1.00 -10.71
C VAL A 4 9.09 -1.09 -9.55
N LEU A 5 9.57 -2.29 -9.21
CA LEU A 5 10.51 -2.48 -8.10
C LEU A 5 11.90 -1.89 -8.40
N LEU A 6 12.20 -1.64 -9.67
CA LEU A 6 13.43 -0.98 -10.09
C LEU A 6 13.26 0.53 -10.27
N SER A 7 12.05 1.06 -10.06
CA SER A 7 11.78 2.48 -10.19
C SER A 7 12.02 3.22 -8.86
N ASP A 8 11.67 4.50 -8.80
CA ASP A 8 11.95 5.33 -7.62
C ASP A 8 11.18 4.87 -6.40
N ASP A 9 11.89 4.49 -5.33
CA ASP A 9 11.30 4.18 -4.04
C ASP A 9 10.94 5.49 -3.34
N VAL A 10 9.66 5.73 -3.16
CA VAL A 10 9.14 6.93 -2.50
C VAL A 10 8.52 6.60 -1.14
N THR A 11 8.89 5.49 -0.52
CA THR A 11 8.36 5.05 0.77
C THR A 11 8.48 6.15 1.84
N VAL A 12 9.56 6.92 1.81
CA VAL A 12 9.80 7.99 2.78
C VAL A 12 8.70 9.06 2.73
N ASP A 13 8.10 9.30 1.57
CA ASP A 13 7.03 10.29 1.43
C ASP A 13 5.73 9.86 2.12
N PHE A 14 5.60 8.58 2.44
CA PHE A 14 4.44 7.99 3.10
C PHE A 14 4.76 7.49 4.51
N ALA A 15 5.98 7.73 5.00
CA ALA A 15 6.44 7.17 6.27
C ALA A 15 5.58 7.59 7.46
N LYS A 16 5.01 8.79 7.43
CA LYS A 16 4.16 9.30 8.50
C LYS A 16 2.90 8.44 8.68
N GLY A 17 2.27 8.03 7.60
CA GLY A 17 1.13 7.12 7.66
C GLY A 17 1.54 5.72 8.07
N CYS A 18 2.70 5.26 7.57
CA CYS A 18 3.22 3.93 7.88
C CYS A 18 3.62 3.76 9.34
N ALA A 19 3.89 4.84 10.05
CA ALA A 19 4.28 4.77 11.46
C ALA A 19 3.19 4.17 12.35
N ALA A 20 1.93 4.19 11.90
CA ALA A 20 0.81 3.61 12.65
C ALA A 20 0.57 2.13 12.31
N LEU A 21 1.33 1.55 11.39
CA LEU A 21 1.13 0.17 10.97
C LEU A 21 1.75 -0.83 11.96
N PRO A 22 1.21 -2.07 12.04
CA PRO A 22 1.81 -3.14 12.83
C PRO A 22 3.27 -3.40 12.40
N LYS A 23 4.10 -3.79 13.35
CA LYS A 23 5.54 -3.99 13.16
C LYS A 23 5.87 -4.99 12.05
N TYR A 24 5.05 -6.02 11.88
CA TYR A 24 5.31 -7.11 10.92
C TYR A 24 4.50 -6.96 9.63
N LEU A 25 4.09 -5.75 9.31
CA LEU A 25 3.40 -5.44 8.07
C LEU A 25 4.24 -4.46 7.25
N PRO A 26 5.32 -4.92 6.60
CA PRO A 26 6.14 -4.04 5.79
C PRO A 26 5.38 -3.54 4.56
N VAL A 27 5.56 -2.25 4.29
CA VAL A 27 4.93 -1.57 3.16
C VAL A 27 5.99 -0.76 2.44
N ARG A 28 6.00 -0.82 1.10
CA ARG A 28 6.89 -0.04 0.25
C ARG A 28 6.07 0.68 -0.82
N PHE A 29 6.52 1.87 -1.17
CA PHE A 29 5.90 2.69 -2.19
C PHE A 29 6.91 3.01 -3.28
N TYR A 30 6.45 2.95 -4.53
CA TYR A 30 7.27 3.23 -5.70
C TYR A 30 6.54 4.17 -6.64
N ARG A 31 7.29 5.06 -7.31
CA ARG A 31 6.73 5.91 -8.36
C ARG A 31 7.18 5.38 -9.72
N HIS A 32 6.22 5.06 -10.58
CA HIS A 32 6.48 4.50 -11.89
C HIS A 32 5.39 4.93 -12.87
N GLU A 33 5.77 5.51 -13.99
CA GLU A 33 4.87 5.95 -15.06
C GLU A 33 3.75 6.88 -14.56
N GLY A 34 4.07 7.79 -13.66
CA GLY A 34 3.11 8.76 -13.14
C GLY A 34 2.13 8.22 -12.12
N ARG A 35 2.30 6.99 -11.66
CA ARG A 35 1.46 6.37 -10.64
C ARG A 35 2.30 6.01 -9.42
N VAL A 36 1.63 5.92 -8.28
CA VAL A 36 2.24 5.38 -7.06
C VAL A 36 1.82 3.93 -6.92
N TRP A 37 2.80 3.06 -6.67
CA TRP A 37 2.59 1.63 -6.49
C TRP A 37 2.95 1.26 -5.06
N MET A 38 2.10 0.46 -4.42
CA MET A 38 2.32 0.02 -3.04
C MET A 38 2.41 -1.50 -3.00
N LEU A 39 3.47 -2.00 -2.38
CA LEU A 39 3.63 -3.40 -2.05
C LEU A 39 3.51 -3.55 -0.54
N ALA A 40 2.55 -4.34 -0.08
CA ALA A 40 2.33 -4.62 1.33
C ALA A 40 2.29 -6.13 1.56
N VAL A 41 2.93 -6.59 2.63
CA VAL A 41 3.03 -8.01 2.95
C VAL A 41 2.74 -8.23 4.43
N ASN A 42 1.85 -9.17 4.74
CA ASN A 42 1.70 -9.66 6.10
C ASN A 42 2.72 -10.79 6.30
N ALA A 43 3.81 -10.48 6.98
CA ALA A 43 4.91 -11.42 7.19
C ALA A 43 4.69 -12.35 8.40
N THR A 44 3.46 -12.46 8.89
CA THR A 44 3.13 -13.29 10.06
C THR A 44 2.18 -14.43 9.70
N ARG A 45 2.02 -15.35 10.63
CA ARG A 45 1.07 -16.46 10.51
C ARG A 45 -0.31 -16.14 11.08
N GLU A 46 -0.54 -14.86 11.40
CA GLU A 46 -1.82 -14.41 11.93
C GLU A 46 -2.43 -13.39 10.98
N ALA A 47 -3.77 -13.34 10.91
CA ALA A 47 -4.45 -12.32 10.15
C ALA A 47 -4.14 -10.93 10.75
N MET A 48 -3.94 -9.94 9.88
CA MET A 48 -3.65 -8.58 10.29
C MET A 48 -4.62 -7.61 9.65
N ARG A 49 -5.03 -6.61 10.42
CA ARG A 49 -5.86 -5.54 9.94
C ARG A 49 -5.33 -4.20 10.41
N ALA A 50 -5.28 -3.23 9.49
CA ALA A 50 -4.78 -1.89 9.80
C ALA A 50 -5.39 -0.88 8.85
N THR A 51 -5.25 0.40 9.16
CA THR A 51 -5.57 1.48 8.25
C THR A 51 -4.32 2.28 7.96
N LEU A 52 -4.18 2.74 6.72
CA LEU A 52 -3.03 3.51 6.28
C LEU A 52 -3.50 4.85 5.71
N PRO A 53 -3.38 5.94 6.48
CA PRO A 53 -3.67 7.27 5.95
C PRO A 53 -2.54 7.73 5.03
N LEU A 54 -2.90 8.18 3.82
CA LEU A 54 -1.93 8.58 2.81
C LEU A 54 -1.70 10.09 2.76
N ALA A 55 -2.55 10.87 3.42
CA ALA A 55 -2.51 12.33 3.42
C ALA A 55 -2.71 12.98 2.04
N LEU A 56 -2.96 12.20 1.01
CA LEU A 56 -3.20 12.66 -0.36
C LEU A 56 -4.41 11.95 -0.93
N PRO A 57 -5.26 12.65 -1.70
CA PRO A 57 -6.36 11.97 -2.39
C PRO A 57 -5.83 10.98 -3.41
N CYS A 58 -6.41 9.78 -3.42
CA CYS A 58 -6.05 8.72 -4.37
C CYS A 58 -7.12 8.63 -5.45
N ARG A 59 -6.70 8.49 -6.70
CA ARG A 59 -7.59 8.29 -7.84
C ARG A 59 -7.20 7.04 -8.59
N ASP A 60 -8.17 6.45 -9.26
CA ASP A 60 -7.94 5.30 -10.13
C ASP A 60 -7.20 4.16 -9.42
N PHE A 61 -7.69 3.82 -8.23
CA PHE A 61 -7.12 2.75 -7.41
C PHE A 61 -7.33 1.39 -8.08
N LYS A 62 -6.24 0.62 -8.20
CA LYS A 62 -6.27 -0.70 -8.83
C LYS A 62 -5.45 -1.70 -8.03
N THR A 63 -5.98 -2.93 -7.89
CA THR A 63 -5.24 -4.05 -7.33
C THR A 63 -4.65 -4.86 -8.48
N THR A 64 -3.34 -5.03 -8.48
CA THR A 64 -2.62 -5.77 -9.52
C THR A 64 -2.39 -7.23 -9.11
N LEU A 65 -1.94 -7.46 -7.88
CA LEU A 65 -1.70 -8.80 -7.33
C LEU A 65 -2.19 -8.86 -5.90
N GLY A 66 -2.58 -10.05 -5.45
CA GLY A 66 -3.02 -10.26 -4.07
C GLY A 66 -4.40 -9.69 -3.80
N GLY A 67 -4.62 -9.23 -2.59
CA GLY A 67 -5.88 -8.65 -2.16
C GLY A 67 -5.80 -8.19 -0.71
N GLY A 68 -6.91 -7.66 -0.20
CA GLY A 68 -6.99 -7.19 1.17
C GLY A 68 -6.69 -5.71 1.34
N VAL A 69 -6.53 -4.96 0.25
CA VAL A 69 -6.38 -3.51 0.31
C VAL A 69 -7.57 -2.85 -0.36
N ASN A 70 -8.23 -1.96 0.35
CA ASN A 70 -9.38 -1.22 -0.18
C ASN A 70 -9.22 0.27 0.14
N LEU A 71 -9.64 1.11 -0.80
CA LEU A 71 -9.67 2.55 -0.59
C LEU A 71 -10.97 2.90 0.15
N LEU A 72 -10.85 3.59 1.27
CA LEU A 72 -12.01 4.02 2.06
C LEU A 72 -12.73 5.18 1.38
N PRO A 73 -14.01 5.45 1.77
CA PRO A 73 -14.80 6.51 1.14
C PRO A 73 -14.22 7.92 1.23
N ASP A 74 -13.28 8.16 2.16
CA ASP A 74 -12.61 9.47 2.27
C ASP A 74 -11.63 9.73 1.11
N GLY A 75 -11.30 8.69 0.33
CA GLY A 75 -10.43 8.82 -0.83
C GLY A 75 -8.93 8.93 -0.51
N SER A 76 -8.54 8.91 0.75
CA SER A 76 -7.13 9.10 1.14
C SER A 76 -6.64 8.11 2.21
N THR A 77 -7.46 7.15 2.60
CA THR A 77 -7.07 6.13 3.59
C THR A 77 -7.29 4.75 2.99
N LEU A 78 -6.29 3.88 3.14
CA LEU A 78 -6.39 2.48 2.72
C LEU A 78 -6.73 1.60 3.92
N ASP A 79 -7.65 0.67 3.72
CA ASP A 79 -7.98 -0.37 4.68
C ASP A 79 -7.21 -1.63 4.29
N LEU A 80 -6.39 -2.13 5.21
CA LEU A 80 -5.55 -3.31 5.00
C LEU A 80 -6.12 -4.45 5.83
N ASP A 81 -6.49 -5.54 5.18
CA ASP A 81 -7.06 -6.72 5.82
C ASP A 81 -6.44 -7.94 5.18
N PHE A 82 -5.35 -8.43 5.77
CA PHE A 82 -4.58 -9.53 5.20
C PHE A 82 -4.76 -10.83 5.98
N PRO A 83 -4.98 -11.94 5.28
CA PRO A 83 -4.88 -13.26 5.90
C PRO A 83 -3.43 -13.56 6.28
N PRO A 84 -3.17 -14.63 7.05
CA PRO A 84 -1.79 -15.03 7.34
C PRO A 84 -0.97 -15.15 6.05
N MET A 85 0.22 -14.56 6.05
CA MET A 85 1.13 -14.54 4.89
C MET A 85 0.53 -13.87 3.65
N GLY A 86 -0.54 -13.07 3.81
CA GLY A 86 -1.17 -12.37 2.71
C GLY A 86 -0.33 -11.20 2.20
N TYR A 87 -0.60 -10.79 0.96
CA TYR A 87 0.11 -9.67 0.33
C TYR A 87 -0.79 -8.96 -0.66
N ALA A 88 -0.41 -7.74 -1.01
CA ALA A 88 -1.09 -7.00 -2.07
C ALA A 88 -0.11 -6.09 -2.80
N PHE A 89 -0.31 -5.97 -4.11
CA PHE A 89 0.39 -5.02 -4.96
C PHE A 89 -0.66 -4.18 -5.67
N VAL A 90 -0.73 -2.92 -5.30
CA VAL A 90 -1.79 -2.00 -5.77
C VAL A 90 -1.17 -0.74 -6.35
N SER A 91 -1.95 0.00 -7.13
CA SER A 91 -1.51 1.28 -7.66
C SER A 91 -2.63 2.30 -7.63
N PHE A 92 -2.26 3.57 -7.60
CA PHE A 92 -3.21 4.67 -7.64
C PHE A 92 -2.53 5.92 -8.20
N ALA A 93 -3.36 6.84 -8.69
CA ALA A 93 -2.88 8.14 -9.13
C ALA A 93 -3.05 9.14 -7.99
N VAL A 94 -2.10 10.07 -7.86
CA VAL A 94 -2.17 11.18 -6.91
C VAL A 94 -2.01 12.48 -7.67
N ASP A 95 -2.61 13.54 -7.14
CA ASP A 95 -2.48 14.87 -7.74
C ASP A 95 -1.16 15.54 -7.36
#